data_17bec497483fcf8d98ca7867e4b74aa9
#
_entry.id   17bec497483fcf8d98ca7867e4b74aa9
#
_cell.length_a   1.000
_cell.length_b   1.000
_cell.length_c   1.000
_cell.angle_alpha   90.00
_cell.angle_beta   90.00
_cell.angle_gamma   90.00
#
_symmetry.space_group_name_H-M   'P 1'
#
loop_
_entity.id
_entity.type
_entity.pdbx_description
1 polymer ?
#
loop_
_entity_poly.entity_id
_entity_poly.type
_entity_poly.pdbx_seq_one_letter_code
_entity_poly.pdbx_strand_id
1 'polypeptide(L)'
;GDVYKRQVLSPTTGSVTVNGKISALLELGAGFNMEYTGIENIYLNGTMLGFSREEMTAKLDDIINFAEIGDFINQPCKTYSSGMFARLAFAVAINVEPDILIVDEALSVGDIFFQSKCYRKFNEFKEAGKTIIFVTHDMGSVIKYCERSMLIHHGHHVLTGTSAEAVDVYKKILANQYDDSAKD
;
A
#
# COMPACT_ATOMS: atom_id res chain seq x y z
N GLY A 1 -11.86 17.32 -3.92
CA GLY A 1 -10.89 16.48 -3.24
C GLY A 1 -11.47 15.32 -2.44
N ASP A 2 -12.79 15.28 -2.13
CA ASP A 2 -13.36 14.28 -1.20
C ASP A 2 -13.95 13.03 -1.85
N VAL A 3 -14.04 12.98 -3.17
CA VAL A 3 -14.71 11.87 -3.87
C VAL A 3 -13.84 10.61 -3.89
N TYR A 4 -12.52 10.75 -3.99
CA TYR A 4 -11.61 9.62 -4.09
C TYR A 4 -11.30 8.95 -2.74
N LYS A 5 -11.56 9.63 -1.63
CA LYS A 5 -11.31 9.12 -0.28
C LYS A 5 -12.41 8.18 0.24
N ARG A 6 -13.49 8.02 -0.51
CA ARG A 6 -14.66 7.20 -0.08
C ARG A 6 -14.72 5.82 -0.71
N GLN A 7 -13.62 5.42 -1.22
CA GLN A 7 -13.25 4.46 -1.83
C GLN A 7 -13.91 3.32 -2.17
N VAL A 8 -13.99 2.24 -1.88
CA VAL A 8 -14.49 1.00 -2.42
C VAL A 8 -15.79 0.60 -1.74
N LEU A 9 -15.89 0.80 -0.44
CA LEU A 9 -17.10 0.49 0.34
C LEU A 9 -17.39 1.60 1.35
N SER A 10 -18.66 2.01 1.40
CA SER A 10 -19.15 2.86 2.49
C SER A 10 -19.59 1.98 3.66
N PRO A 11 -19.29 2.35 4.91
CA PRO A 11 -19.75 1.60 6.07
C PRO A 11 -21.30 1.60 6.10
N THR A 12 -21.90 0.45 6.43
CA THR A 12 -23.37 0.35 6.60
C THR A 12 -23.86 1.21 7.75
N THR A 13 -23.06 1.30 8.81
CA THR A 13 -23.30 2.18 9.96
C THR A 13 -21.97 2.78 10.42
N GLY A 14 -22.03 3.89 11.16
CA GLY A 14 -20.84 4.59 11.64
C GLY A 14 -20.24 5.53 10.60
N SER A 15 -19.03 5.99 10.88
CA SER A 15 -18.28 6.92 10.01
C SER A 15 -16.79 6.59 10.01
N VAL A 16 -16.14 6.92 8.90
CA VAL A 16 -14.68 6.86 8.76
C VAL A 16 -14.16 8.27 8.53
N THR A 17 -13.25 8.71 9.38
CA THR A 17 -12.58 10.01 9.25
C THR A 17 -11.10 9.78 8.95
N VAL A 18 -10.60 10.46 7.94
CA VAL A 18 -9.20 10.36 7.53
C VAL A 18 -8.59 11.75 7.52
N ASN A 19 -7.46 11.90 8.20
CA ASN A 19 -6.69 13.14 8.22
C ASN A 19 -5.39 12.92 7.43
N GLY A 20 -5.28 13.56 6.26
CA GLY A 20 -4.11 13.46 5.39
C GLY A 20 -4.38 12.78 4.06
N LYS A 21 -3.33 12.72 3.24
CA LYS A 21 -3.34 12.06 1.92
C LYS A 21 -3.09 10.57 2.08
N ILE A 22 -3.96 9.75 1.49
CA ILE A 22 -3.81 8.30 1.47
C ILE A 22 -3.25 7.86 0.12
N SER A 23 -2.29 6.94 0.14
CA SER A 23 -1.95 6.10 -1.00
C SER A 23 -2.16 4.64 -0.62
N ALA A 24 -2.81 3.88 -1.49
CA ALA A 24 -3.08 2.46 -1.26
C ALA A 24 -2.43 1.63 -2.36
N LEU A 25 -1.64 0.64 -1.96
CA LEU A 25 -1.04 -0.34 -2.88
C LEU A 25 -2.01 -1.49 -3.23
N LEU A 26 -3.23 -1.45 -2.70
CA LEU A 26 -4.31 -2.41 -2.95
C LEU A 26 -4.67 -2.54 -4.43
N GLU A 27 -4.59 -1.45 -5.13
CA GLU A 27 -4.98 -1.34 -6.53
C GLU A 27 -3.82 -0.78 -7.35
N LEU A 28 -2.70 -1.50 -7.38
CA LEU A 28 -1.53 -1.11 -8.16
C LEU A 28 -1.91 -0.79 -9.62
N GLY A 29 -1.75 0.48 -9.99
CA GLY A 29 -2.12 0.97 -11.31
C GLY A 29 -3.61 1.29 -11.48
N ALA A 30 -4.42 1.29 -10.42
CA ALA A 30 -5.77 1.83 -10.49
C ALA A 30 -5.72 3.29 -10.96
N GLY A 31 -6.51 3.59 -11.98
CA GLY A 31 -6.51 4.90 -12.61
C GLY A 31 -5.40 5.13 -13.65
N PHE A 32 -4.54 4.14 -13.92
CA PHE A 32 -3.61 4.23 -15.05
C PHE A 32 -4.38 4.08 -16.35
N ASN A 33 -4.02 4.90 -17.34
CA ASN A 33 -4.49 4.78 -18.70
C ASN A 33 -3.43 4.04 -19.53
N MET A 34 -3.79 2.90 -20.08
CA MET A 34 -2.87 2.04 -20.83
C MET A 34 -2.37 2.67 -22.12
N GLU A 35 -3.10 3.64 -22.68
CA GLU A 35 -2.69 4.39 -23.87
C GLU A 35 -1.70 5.52 -23.56
N TYR A 36 -1.58 5.91 -22.30
CA TYR A 36 -0.66 6.94 -21.83
C TYR A 36 0.72 6.36 -21.56
N THR A 37 1.74 7.19 -21.72
CA THR A 37 3.11 6.89 -21.33
C THR A 37 3.22 6.73 -19.80
N GLY A 38 4.34 6.18 -19.33
CA GLY A 38 4.61 6.11 -17.89
C GLY A 38 4.61 7.49 -17.23
N ILE A 39 5.23 8.49 -17.87
CA ILE A 39 5.25 9.87 -17.37
C ILE A 39 3.85 10.45 -17.26
N GLU A 40 3.02 10.31 -18.30
CA GLU A 40 1.64 10.79 -18.26
C GLU A 40 0.83 10.12 -17.15
N ASN A 41 1.03 8.82 -16.94
CA ASN A 41 0.38 8.09 -15.85
C ASN A 41 0.88 8.51 -14.46
N ILE A 42 2.14 8.87 -14.29
CA ILE A 42 2.66 9.44 -13.05
C ILE A 42 1.87 10.70 -12.68
N TYR A 43 1.70 11.63 -13.60
CA TYR A 43 0.93 12.85 -13.37
C TYR A 43 -0.55 12.59 -13.14
N LEU A 44 -1.15 11.71 -13.94
CA LEU A 44 -2.56 11.33 -13.81
C LEU A 44 -2.84 10.75 -12.42
N ASN A 45 -2.05 9.77 -12.01
CA ASN A 45 -2.23 9.10 -10.73
C ASN A 45 -1.94 10.03 -9.54
N GLY A 46 -0.90 10.87 -9.64
CA GLY A 46 -0.60 11.88 -8.62
C GLY A 46 -1.77 12.85 -8.41
N THR A 47 -2.40 13.32 -9.51
CA THR A 47 -3.59 14.17 -9.45
C THR A 47 -4.75 13.46 -8.75
N MET A 48 -4.97 12.18 -9.05
CA MET A 48 -6.01 11.37 -8.42
C MET A 48 -5.76 11.20 -6.92
N LEU A 49 -4.51 11.10 -6.50
CA LEU A 49 -4.10 11.04 -5.09
C LEU A 49 -4.14 12.41 -4.39
N GLY A 50 -4.47 13.49 -5.11
CA GLY A 50 -4.62 14.84 -4.56
C GLY A 50 -3.33 15.65 -4.52
N PHE A 51 -2.31 15.26 -5.31
CA PHE A 51 -1.09 16.03 -5.48
C PHE A 51 -1.20 17.00 -6.65
N SER A 52 -0.59 18.19 -6.52
CA SER A 52 -0.52 19.15 -7.62
C SER A 52 0.48 18.69 -8.69
N ARG A 53 0.41 19.33 -9.87
CA ARG A 53 1.36 19.05 -10.95
C ARG A 53 2.79 19.42 -10.53
N GLU A 54 2.95 20.52 -9.79
CA GLU A 54 4.23 20.98 -9.28
C GLU A 54 4.83 20.00 -8.27
N GLU A 55 4.01 19.48 -7.34
CA GLU A 55 4.42 18.44 -6.40
C GLU A 55 4.86 17.17 -7.12
N MET A 56 4.13 16.76 -8.17
CA MET A 56 4.50 15.58 -8.97
C MET A 56 5.77 15.82 -9.79
N THR A 57 5.96 17.02 -10.33
CA THR A 57 7.18 17.37 -11.07
C THR A 57 8.42 17.30 -10.17
N ALA A 58 8.30 17.76 -8.94
CA ALA A 58 9.39 17.68 -7.97
C ALA A 58 9.79 16.24 -7.59
N LYS A 59 8.87 15.29 -7.73
CA LYS A 59 9.08 13.87 -7.41
C LYS A 59 9.31 12.97 -8.63
N LEU A 60 9.26 13.54 -9.83
CA LEU A 60 9.28 12.78 -11.07
C LEU A 60 10.54 11.92 -11.20
N ASP A 61 11.70 12.53 -10.97
CA ASP A 61 12.99 11.83 -11.09
C ASP A 61 13.11 10.71 -10.06
N ASP A 62 12.66 10.91 -8.84
CA ASP A 62 12.66 9.89 -7.79
C ASP A 62 11.76 8.71 -8.17
N ILE A 63 10.58 8.98 -8.74
CA ILE A 63 9.65 7.95 -9.21
C ILE A 63 10.26 7.15 -10.35
N ILE A 64 10.85 7.83 -11.35
CA ILE A 64 11.49 7.18 -12.52
C ILE A 64 12.67 6.31 -12.06
N ASN A 65 13.54 6.86 -11.23
CA ASN A 65 14.70 6.16 -10.68
C ASN A 65 14.30 4.97 -9.80
N PHE A 66 13.18 5.09 -9.09
CA PHE A 66 12.65 3.98 -8.28
C PHE A 66 12.09 2.87 -9.14
N ALA A 67 11.35 3.18 -10.19
CA ALA A 67 10.71 2.21 -11.08
C ALA A 67 11.73 1.36 -11.86
N GLU A 68 12.86 1.95 -12.27
CA GLU A 68 13.94 1.28 -13.04
C GLU A 68 13.43 0.53 -14.27
N ILE A 69 12.59 1.19 -15.07
CA ILE A 69 12.06 0.63 -16.32
C ILE A 69 12.72 1.21 -17.59
N GLY A 70 13.75 2.04 -17.39
CA GLY A 70 14.54 2.63 -18.49
C GLY A 70 13.68 3.46 -19.44
N ASP A 71 14.00 3.41 -20.74
CA ASP A 71 13.33 4.20 -21.77
C ASP A 71 11.85 3.87 -21.98
N PHE A 72 11.38 2.74 -21.44
CA PHE A 72 9.96 2.40 -21.46
C PHE A 72 9.09 3.44 -20.77
N ILE A 73 9.66 4.25 -19.87
CA ILE A 73 8.92 5.35 -19.22
C ILE A 73 8.26 6.30 -20.23
N ASN A 74 8.83 6.43 -21.43
CA ASN A 74 8.36 7.26 -22.51
C ASN A 74 7.41 6.52 -23.49
N GLN A 75 7.17 5.21 -23.25
CA GLN A 75 6.29 4.40 -24.07
C GLN A 75 4.91 4.26 -23.42
N PRO A 76 3.84 4.01 -24.20
CA PRO A 76 2.52 3.71 -23.64
C PRO A 76 2.55 2.48 -22.74
N CYS A 77 1.83 2.55 -21.60
CA CYS A 77 1.82 1.47 -20.60
C CYS A 77 1.31 0.12 -21.13
N LYS A 78 0.53 0.12 -22.21
CA LYS A 78 0.12 -1.12 -22.90
C LYS A 78 1.28 -1.95 -23.44
N THR A 79 2.47 -1.35 -23.63
CA THR A 79 3.68 -2.06 -24.09
C THR A 79 4.50 -2.66 -22.95
N TYR A 80 4.10 -2.39 -21.70
CA TYR A 80 4.84 -2.84 -20.53
C TYR A 80 4.60 -4.33 -20.25
N SER A 81 5.63 -5.01 -19.74
CA SER A 81 5.41 -6.26 -19.06
C SER A 81 4.63 -6.04 -17.75
N SER A 82 4.00 -7.08 -17.23
CA SER A 82 3.31 -7.01 -15.93
C SER A 82 4.24 -6.53 -14.80
N GLY A 83 5.50 -6.98 -14.82
CA GLY A 83 6.51 -6.54 -13.87
C GLY A 83 6.86 -5.05 -13.99
N MET A 84 7.04 -4.53 -15.21
CA MET A 84 7.31 -3.11 -15.44
C MET A 84 6.13 -2.24 -15.01
N PHE A 85 4.92 -2.67 -15.34
CA PHE A 85 3.69 -1.97 -14.94
C PHE A 85 3.59 -1.90 -13.40
N ALA A 86 3.78 -3.02 -12.72
CA ALA A 86 3.73 -3.09 -11.28
C ALA A 86 4.85 -2.26 -10.62
N ARG A 87 6.08 -2.26 -11.16
CA ARG A 87 7.18 -1.43 -10.66
C ARG A 87 6.87 0.06 -10.77
N LEU A 88 6.29 0.51 -11.90
CA LEU A 88 5.88 1.90 -12.06
C LEU A 88 4.76 2.29 -11.10
N ALA A 89 3.71 1.49 -11.03
CA ALA A 89 2.58 1.75 -10.16
C ALA A 89 3.01 1.82 -8.67
N PHE A 90 3.88 0.92 -8.26
CA PHE A 90 4.47 0.92 -6.93
C PHE A 90 5.36 2.14 -6.69
N ALA A 91 6.20 2.50 -7.68
CA ALA A 91 7.06 3.68 -7.61
C ALA A 91 6.26 4.97 -7.41
N VAL A 92 5.14 5.12 -8.10
CA VAL A 92 4.25 6.27 -7.92
C VAL A 92 3.69 6.26 -6.51
N ALA A 93 3.04 5.17 -6.09
CA ALA A 93 2.34 5.09 -4.81
C ALA A 93 3.23 5.37 -3.60
N ILE A 94 4.51 4.97 -3.67
CA ILE A 94 5.44 5.11 -2.55
C ILE A 94 6.23 6.44 -2.57
N ASN A 95 6.56 6.97 -3.73
CA ASN A 95 7.38 8.18 -3.82
C ASN A 95 6.58 9.50 -3.79
N VAL A 96 5.25 9.45 -3.90
CA VAL A 96 4.41 10.63 -3.64
C VAL A 96 4.40 11.05 -2.17
N GLU A 97 4.97 10.23 -1.29
CA GLU A 97 5.09 10.47 0.16
C GLU A 97 3.76 10.81 0.83
N PRO A 98 2.79 9.89 0.78
CA PRO A 98 1.51 10.09 1.42
C PRO A 98 1.66 10.24 2.93
N ASP A 99 0.63 10.77 3.60
CA ASP A 99 0.57 10.77 5.07
C ASP A 99 0.24 9.39 5.62
N ILE A 100 -0.56 8.62 4.85
CA ILE A 100 -0.98 7.26 5.17
C ILE A 100 -0.75 6.37 3.95
N LEU A 101 0.05 5.33 4.13
CA LEU A 101 0.30 4.30 3.12
C LEU A 101 -0.42 3.00 3.53
N ILE A 102 -1.28 2.50 2.66
CA ILE A 102 -1.94 1.20 2.86
C ILE A 102 -1.28 0.17 1.95
N VAL A 103 -0.75 -0.89 2.56
CA VAL A 103 -0.05 -1.98 1.88
C VAL A 103 -0.86 -3.25 2.08
N ASP A 104 -1.32 -3.85 0.97
CA ASP A 104 -2.03 -5.13 0.99
C ASP A 104 -1.24 -6.14 0.18
N GLU A 105 -0.78 -7.21 0.79
CA GLU A 105 -0.06 -8.36 0.18
C GLU A 105 0.81 -8.07 -1.06
N ALA A 106 0.76 -6.84 -1.56
CA ALA A 106 1.35 -6.37 -2.82
C ALA A 106 2.89 -6.38 -2.85
N LEU A 107 3.53 -6.77 -1.73
CA LEU A 107 4.99 -6.85 -1.65
C LEU A 107 5.60 -8.05 -2.39
N SER A 108 4.76 -8.92 -2.95
CA SER A 108 5.18 -10.01 -3.84
C SER A 108 5.53 -9.52 -5.25
N VAL A 109 5.43 -8.21 -5.51
CA VAL A 109 5.68 -7.60 -6.82
C VAL A 109 7.17 -7.39 -7.04
N GLY A 110 7.63 -7.74 -8.24
CA GLY A 110 9.00 -7.57 -8.68
C GLY A 110 9.95 -8.65 -8.15
N ASP A 111 11.22 -8.45 -8.44
CA ASP A 111 12.29 -9.33 -7.96
C ASP A 111 12.73 -8.99 -6.53
N ILE A 112 13.59 -9.81 -5.97
CA ILE A 112 14.12 -9.65 -4.61
C ILE A 112 14.80 -8.29 -4.38
N PHE A 113 15.44 -7.73 -5.42
CA PHE A 113 16.13 -6.43 -5.32
C PHE A 113 15.10 -5.30 -5.23
N PHE A 114 14.04 -5.36 -6.04
CA PHE A 114 12.96 -4.39 -6.00
C PHE A 114 12.22 -4.45 -4.66
N GLN A 115 11.93 -5.64 -4.16
CA GLN A 115 11.33 -5.83 -2.84
C GLN A 115 12.19 -5.22 -1.73
N SER A 116 13.51 -5.44 -1.75
CA SER A 116 14.43 -4.83 -0.78
C SER A 116 14.40 -3.31 -0.82
N LYS A 117 14.26 -2.73 -2.02
CA LYS A 117 14.12 -1.29 -2.24
C LYS A 117 12.81 -0.75 -1.64
N CYS A 118 11.71 -1.48 -1.81
CA CYS A 118 10.41 -1.16 -1.21
C CYS A 118 10.48 -1.16 0.32
N TYR A 119 11.06 -2.20 0.91
CA TYR A 119 11.21 -2.29 2.37
C TYR A 119 12.07 -1.16 2.96
N ARG A 120 13.14 -0.76 2.27
CA ARG A 120 13.94 0.38 2.68
C ARG A 120 13.09 1.66 2.72
N LYS A 121 12.25 1.87 1.70
CA LYS A 121 11.36 3.04 1.65
C LYS A 121 10.30 3.01 2.76
N PHE A 122 9.79 1.85 3.15
CA PHE A 122 8.90 1.74 4.31
C PHE A 122 9.59 2.13 5.61
N ASN A 123 10.85 1.76 5.80
CA ASN A 123 11.62 2.19 6.97
C ASN A 123 11.81 3.70 6.99
N GLU A 124 12.13 4.33 5.84
CA GLU A 124 12.20 5.79 5.71
C GLU A 124 10.88 6.45 6.10
N PHE A 125 9.73 5.91 5.69
CA PHE A 125 8.41 6.40 6.08
C PHE A 125 8.15 6.29 7.58
N LYS A 126 8.53 5.16 8.17
CA LYS A 126 8.40 4.93 9.60
C LYS A 126 9.26 5.92 10.39
N GLU A 127 10.50 6.15 9.99
CA GLU A 127 11.41 7.13 10.59
C GLU A 127 10.89 8.57 10.44
N ALA A 128 10.22 8.88 9.32
CA ALA A 128 9.56 10.16 9.09
C ALA A 128 8.22 10.31 9.84
N GLY A 129 7.81 9.35 10.66
CA GLY A 129 6.57 9.37 11.44
C GLY A 129 5.30 9.22 10.60
N LYS A 130 5.38 8.70 9.38
CA LYS A 130 4.23 8.43 8.52
C LYS A 130 3.47 7.20 9.00
N THR A 131 2.16 7.15 8.75
CA THR A 131 1.34 5.99 9.09
C THR A 131 1.40 4.95 7.98
N ILE A 132 1.76 3.71 8.33
CA ILE A 132 1.71 2.57 7.41
C ILE A 132 0.71 1.56 7.95
N ILE A 133 -0.30 1.23 7.15
CA ILE A 133 -1.28 0.17 7.45
C ILE A 133 -0.94 -1.02 6.56
N PHE A 134 -0.57 -2.12 7.20
CA PHE A 134 -0.18 -3.35 6.51
C PHE A 134 -1.30 -4.38 6.63
N VAL A 135 -1.86 -4.80 5.51
CA VAL A 135 -2.91 -5.82 5.46
C VAL A 135 -2.30 -7.09 4.88
N THR A 136 -2.22 -8.15 5.67
CA THR A 136 -1.61 -9.41 5.24
C THR A 136 -2.07 -10.58 6.09
N HIS A 137 -1.96 -11.78 5.55
CA HIS A 137 -2.06 -13.02 6.28
C HIS A 137 -0.68 -13.66 6.55
N ASP A 138 0.41 -13.07 6.06
CA ASP A 138 1.77 -13.56 6.33
C ASP A 138 2.26 -13.12 7.71
N MET A 139 2.29 -14.07 8.63
CA MET A 139 2.73 -13.85 10.02
C MET A 139 4.18 -13.39 10.13
N GLY A 140 5.04 -13.80 9.19
CA GLY A 140 6.44 -13.39 9.15
C GLY A 140 6.57 -11.88 8.90
N SER A 141 5.82 -11.37 7.93
CA SER A 141 5.76 -9.95 7.62
C SER A 141 5.18 -9.14 8.78
N VAL A 142 4.13 -9.65 9.45
CA VAL A 142 3.54 -8.98 10.61
C VAL A 142 4.57 -8.79 11.72
N ILE A 143 5.29 -9.85 12.08
CA ILE A 143 6.32 -9.77 13.14
C ILE A 143 7.46 -8.83 12.75
N LYS A 144 7.85 -8.84 11.47
CA LYS A 144 9.01 -8.09 11.00
C LYS A 144 8.74 -6.59 10.84
N TYR A 145 7.55 -6.22 10.38
CA TYR A 145 7.27 -4.85 9.93
C TYR A 145 6.27 -4.10 10.81
N CYS A 146 5.44 -4.80 11.60
CA CYS A 146 4.40 -4.19 12.38
C CYS A 146 4.74 -4.18 13.89
N GLU A 147 4.51 -3.06 14.55
CA GLU A 147 4.63 -2.94 16.02
C GLU A 147 3.32 -3.32 16.71
N ARG A 148 2.21 -2.89 16.12
CA ARG A 148 0.85 -3.16 16.59
C ARG A 148 0.07 -3.84 15.47
N SER A 149 -0.78 -4.76 15.86
CA SER A 149 -1.61 -5.51 14.92
C SER A 149 -3.04 -5.61 15.42
N MET A 150 -3.97 -5.60 14.47
CA MET A 150 -5.38 -5.89 14.70
C MET A 150 -5.70 -7.21 14.00
N LEU A 151 -6.21 -8.17 14.73
CA LEU A 151 -6.66 -9.44 14.20
C LEU A 151 -8.16 -9.40 13.94
N ILE A 152 -8.53 -9.70 12.69
CA ILE A 152 -9.92 -9.83 12.24
C ILE A 152 -10.15 -11.26 11.78
N HIS A 153 -11.22 -11.90 12.25
CA HIS A 153 -11.61 -13.24 11.87
C HIS A 153 -13.10 -13.31 11.56
N HIS A 154 -13.46 -13.82 10.40
CA HIS A 154 -14.85 -13.85 9.90
C HIS A 154 -15.59 -12.51 10.01
N GLY A 155 -14.88 -11.39 9.79
CA GLY A 155 -15.43 -10.04 9.86
C GLY A 155 -15.57 -9.46 11.27
N HIS A 156 -15.18 -10.22 12.30
CA HIS A 156 -15.20 -9.78 13.69
C HIS A 156 -13.81 -9.38 14.17
N HIS A 157 -13.75 -8.30 14.95
CA HIS A 157 -12.54 -7.91 15.67
C HIS A 157 -12.27 -8.92 16.78
N VAL A 158 -11.09 -9.55 16.75
CA VAL A 158 -10.67 -10.53 17.77
C VAL A 158 -9.80 -9.86 18.81
N LEU A 159 -8.79 -9.11 18.35
CA LEU A 159 -7.75 -8.55 19.23
C LEU A 159 -7.09 -7.36 18.56
N THR A 160 -6.71 -6.37 19.36
CA THR A 160 -5.72 -5.36 19.00
C THR A 160 -4.63 -5.37 20.06
N GLY A 161 -3.38 -5.59 19.65
CA GLY A 161 -2.26 -5.73 20.56
C GLY A 161 -0.92 -5.63 19.84
N THR A 162 0.11 -6.20 20.44
CA THR A 162 1.41 -6.38 19.80
C THR A 162 1.32 -7.38 18.66
N SER A 163 2.24 -7.28 17.69
CA SER A 163 2.29 -8.22 16.57
C SER A 163 2.50 -9.67 17.04
N ALA A 164 3.28 -9.87 18.12
CA ALA A 164 3.50 -11.19 18.68
C ALA A 164 2.22 -11.81 19.26
N GLU A 165 1.44 -11.03 20.01
CA GLU A 165 0.14 -11.46 20.56
C GLU A 165 -0.85 -11.80 19.44
N ALA A 166 -0.95 -10.94 18.42
CA ALA A 166 -1.85 -11.16 17.31
C ALA A 166 -1.50 -12.43 16.52
N VAL A 167 -0.21 -12.68 16.28
CA VAL A 167 0.27 -13.88 15.59
C VAL A 167 0.03 -15.14 16.42
N ASP A 168 0.23 -15.10 17.75
CA ASP A 168 -0.05 -16.24 18.62
C ASP A 168 -1.53 -16.61 18.60
N VAL A 169 -2.42 -15.63 18.75
CA VAL A 169 -3.88 -15.86 18.66
C VAL A 169 -4.29 -16.36 17.29
N TYR A 170 -3.72 -15.79 16.21
CA TYR A 170 -4.02 -16.26 14.86
C TYR A 170 -3.62 -17.72 14.64
N LYS A 171 -2.45 -18.15 15.14
CA LYS A 171 -2.03 -19.56 15.11
C LYS A 171 -2.99 -20.48 15.86
N LYS A 172 -3.50 -20.04 17.02
CA LYS A 172 -4.50 -20.80 17.80
C LYS A 172 -5.82 -20.96 17.03
N ILE A 173 -6.26 -19.89 16.34
CA ILE A 173 -7.44 -19.96 15.47
C ILE A 173 -7.23 -20.98 14.34
N LEU A 174 -6.10 -20.92 13.65
CA LEU A 174 -5.79 -21.85 12.57
C LEU A 174 -5.71 -23.32 13.03
N ALA A 175 -5.27 -23.53 14.26
CA ALA A 175 -5.20 -24.87 14.88
C ALA A 175 -6.54 -25.33 15.50
N ASN A 176 -7.64 -24.57 15.36
CA ASN A 176 -8.91 -24.77 16.05
C ASN A 176 -8.77 -24.88 17.59
N GLN A 177 -7.79 -24.15 18.15
CA GLN A 177 -7.48 -24.14 19.59
C GLN A 177 -7.88 -22.83 20.26
N TYR A 178 -8.53 -21.93 19.53
CA TYR A 178 -9.00 -20.64 20.03
C TYR A 178 -10.43 -20.80 20.55
N ASP A 179 -10.61 -20.53 21.84
CA ASP A 179 -11.93 -20.51 22.47
C ASP A 179 -12.46 -19.07 22.48
N ASP A 180 -13.46 -18.81 21.65
CA ASP A 180 -14.09 -17.50 21.51
C ASP A 180 -15.08 -17.18 22.64
N SER A 181 -15.38 -18.17 23.51
CA SER A 181 -16.37 -18.05 24.59
C SER A 181 -15.92 -17.16 25.77
N ALA A 182 -14.70 -16.64 25.76
CA ALA A 182 -14.13 -15.83 26.83
C ALA A 182 -14.30 -14.32 26.65
N LYS A 183 -15.09 -13.87 25.67
CA LYS A 183 -15.31 -12.45 25.36
C LYS A 183 -16.79 -12.03 25.39
N ASP A 184 -17.50 -12.39 26.47
CA ASP A 184 -18.75 -11.74 26.88
C ASP A 184 -18.50 -10.71 28.00
#